data_939594bff8f0e10f9aec8e31edc3a2ec
#
_entry.id   939594bff8f0e10f9aec8e31edc3a2ec
#
_cell.length_a   1.000
_cell.length_b   1.000
_cell.length_c   1.000
_cell.angle_alpha   90.00
_cell.angle_beta   90.00
_cell.angle_gamma   90.00
#
_symmetry.space_group_name_H-M   'P 1'
#
loop_
_entity.id
_entity.type
_entity.pdbx_description
1 polymer ?
#
loop_
_entity_poly.entity_id
_entity_poly.type
_entity_poly.pdbx_seq_one_letter_code
_entity_poly.pdbx_strand_id
1 'polypeptide(L)'
;YRKASIQYSSFLNATGVLLCSVELLPGKMEKGISEFIAQQQQIFRYGFTETEIERAKKVIYNNLENKLQNQQNPASVELMNDIYADFYVGNRFTSLQEEYRLVQRYFPELDSVALVRNLAKVYSPQKMHYLLRANEKANKEVNGDATLMSIIKEARKQSSKRYNKYFSVPDELCQLPSGGHIVREENIPEIGAVSLWLNNGTRIIFKSSELDKGKVLLTGFRKGGLYSLDSLHYYTGLFAPSIISLSGAGNFSRDALNYFLAGNSASMRLLVDKTRTGLAGVSQVKDMETMFQLLYTKWMYPQLDTAICKQTIEKTKENYRVKQKSPTEFFQEELMWLLNGRNYTNTILSDSLITRY
;
A
#
# COMPACT_ATOMS: atom_id res chain seq x y z
N TYR A 1 -5.23 5.01 15.84
CA TYR A 1 -5.44 3.73 15.14
C TYR A 1 -4.29 3.48 14.15
N ARG A 2 -4.15 2.23 13.69
CA ARG A 2 -3.12 1.82 12.70
C ARG A 2 -3.62 1.93 11.28
N LYS A 3 -4.85 1.51 11.05
CA LYS A 3 -5.47 1.46 9.73
C LYS A 3 -6.97 1.70 9.88
N ALA A 4 -7.55 2.40 8.94
CA ALA A 4 -9.00 2.53 8.80
C ALA A 4 -9.38 2.30 7.35
N SER A 5 -10.53 1.72 7.11
CA SER A 5 -11.10 1.55 5.77
C SER A 5 -12.61 1.68 5.81
N ILE A 6 -13.16 2.18 4.71
CA ILE A 6 -14.59 2.23 4.45
C ILE A 6 -14.78 1.55 3.10
N GLN A 7 -15.67 0.55 3.07
CA GLN A 7 -15.97 -0.21 1.88
C GLN A 7 -17.49 -0.42 1.77
N TYR A 8 -18.05 -0.13 0.62
CA TYR A 8 -19.40 -0.54 0.28
C TYR A 8 -19.37 -1.91 -0.39
N SER A 9 -20.22 -2.80 0.06
CA SER A 9 -20.40 -4.12 -0.53
C SER A 9 -21.88 -4.39 -0.70
N SER A 10 -22.25 -4.87 -1.87
CA SER A 10 -23.59 -5.39 -2.13
C SER A 10 -23.61 -6.89 -1.82
N PHE A 11 -24.61 -7.35 -1.08
CA PHE A 11 -24.74 -8.73 -0.67
C PHE A 11 -26.01 -9.35 -1.28
N LEU A 12 -25.83 -10.35 -2.13
CA LEU A 12 -26.89 -11.16 -2.74
C LEU A 12 -28.05 -10.34 -3.35
N ASN A 13 -27.77 -9.29 -4.10
CA ASN A 13 -28.76 -8.42 -4.76
C ASN A 13 -29.80 -7.76 -3.84
N ALA A 14 -29.76 -8.04 -2.54
CA ALA A 14 -30.81 -7.66 -1.63
C ALA A 14 -30.45 -6.53 -0.69
N THR A 15 -29.16 -6.44 -0.29
CA THR A 15 -28.77 -5.52 0.77
C THR A 15 -27.37 -4.96 0.52
N GLY A 16 -27.27 -3.63 0.48
CA GLY A 16 -25.99 -2.94 0.50
C GLY A 16 -25.51 -2.75 1.94
N VAL A 17 -24.24 -3.05 2.18
CA VAL A 17 -23.58 -2.88 3.48
C VAL A 17 -22.41 -1.93 3.35
N LEU A 18 -22.38 -0.87 4.17
CA LEU A 18 -21.21 -0.03 4.35
C LEU A 18 -20.40 -0.57 5.52
N LEU A 19 -19.30 -1.23 5.21
CA LEU A 19 -18.37 -1.76 6.20
C LEU A 19 -17.30 -0.73 6.51
N CYS A 20 -17.31 -0.25 7.75
CA CYS A 20 -16.27 0.63 8.27
C CYS A 20 -15.41 -0.15 9.26
N SER A 21 -14.14 -0.29 9.02
CA SER A 21 -13.23 -1.01 9.92
C SER A 21 -12.06 -0.15 10.36
N VAL A 22 -11.64 -0.34 11.59
CA VAL A 22 -10.50 0.35 12.20
C VAL A 22 -9.67 -0.62 13.03
N GLU A 23 -8.37 -0.59 12.82
CA GLU A 23 -7.40 -1.35 13.62
C GLU A 23 -6.86 -0.42 14.72
N LEU A 24 -7.22 -0.72 15.95
CA LEU A 24 -6.89 0.10 17.12
C LEU A 24 -5.52 -0.24 17.70
N LEU A 25 -4.88 0.73 18.34
CA LEU A 25 -3.64 0.52 19.07
C LEU A 25 -3.95 0.03 20.47
N PRO A 26 -3.25 -1.00 20.97
CA PRO A 26 -3.37 -1.42 22.38
C PRO A 26 -3.07 -0.23 23.33
N GLY A 27 -3.83 -0.12 24.40
CA GLY A 27 -3.70 0.97 25.37
C GLY A 27 -4.23 2.33 24.90
N LYS A 28 -4.88 2.40 23.73
CA LYS A 28 -5.44 3.64 23.14
C LYS A 28 -6.77 3.39 22.41
N MET A 29 -7.53 2.41 22.87
CA MET A 29 -8.75 2.00 22.16
C MET A 29 -9.81 3.10 22.17
N GLU A 30 -10.11 3.67 23.31
CA GLU A 30 -11.08 4.76 23.44
C GLU A 30 -10.76 5.94 22.52
N LYS A 31 -9.49 6.41 22.58
CA LYS A 31 -9.03 7.49 21.71
C LYS A 31 -9.14 7.13 20.22
N GLY A 32 -8.76 5.90 19.85
CA GLY A 32 -8.81 5.44 18.46
C GLY A 32 -10.25 5.33 17.94
N ILE A 33 -11.19 4.86 18.74
CA ILE A 33 -12.62 4.82 18.42
C ILE A 33 -13.15 6.25 18.25
N SER A 34 -12.84 7.14 19.19
CA SER A 34 -13.30 8.54 19.15
C SER A 34 -12.79 9.27 17.91
N GLU A 35 -11.51 9.13 17.56
CA GLU A 35 -10.92 9.72 16.36
C GLU A 35 -11.56 9.15 15.07
N PHE A 36 -11.82 7.86 15.04
CA PHE A 36 -12.44 7.22 13.88
C PHE A 36 -13.88 7.72 13.67
N ILE A 37 -14.68 7.79 14.71
CA ILE A 37 -16.05 8.33 14.66
C ILE A 37 -16.04 9.81 14.26
N ALA A 38 -15.13 10.62 14.82
CA ALA A 38 -15.00 12.03 14.45
C ALA A 38 -14.66 12.23 12.98
N GLN A 39 -13.78 11.38 12.40
CA GLN A 39 -13.46 11.42 10.97
C GLN A 39 -14.64 10.99 10.10
N GLN A 40 -15.41 9.98 10.50
CA GLN A 40 -16.64 9.64 9.81
C GLN A 40 -17.59 10.85 9.75
N GLN A 41 -17.84 11.51 10.89
CA GLN A 41 -18.68 12.69 10.94
C GLN A 41 -18.15 13.85 10.09
N GLN A 42 -16.83 14.00 10.03
CA GLN A 42 -16.19 15.01 9.19
C GLN A 42 -16.56 14.83 7.71
N ILE A 43 -16.48 13.59 7.20
CA ILE A 43 -16.87 13.27 5.81
C ILE A 43 -18.35 13.61 5.56
N PHE A 44 -19.25 13.20 6.45
CA PHE A 44 -20.68 13.45 6.27
C PHE A 44 -21.07 14.93 6.41
N ARG A 45 -20.34 15.69 7.22
CA ARG A 45 -20.64 17.10 7.47
C ARG A 45 -20.02 18.05 6.45
N TYR A 46 -18.80 17.76 6.01
CA TYR A 46 -18.02 18.68 5.18
C TYR A 46 -17.69 18.13 3.80
N GLY A 47 -17.97 16.85 3.56
CA GLY A 47 -17.66 16.18 2.31
C GLY A 47 -16.17 15.97 2.09
N PHE A 48 -15.82 15.90 0.81
CA PHE A 48 -14.46 15.72 0.32
C PHE A 48 -13.94 17.03 -0.28
N THR A 49 -12.64 17.24 -0.27
CA THR A 49 -12.01 18.34 -0.96
C THR A 49 -11.97 18.06 -2.48
N GLU A 50 -11.94 19.10 -3.28
CA GLU A 50 -11.82 18.98 -4.74
C GLU A 50 -10.57 18.17 -5.14
N THR A 51 -9.44 18.42 -4.46
CA THR A 51 -8.19 17.70 -4.67
C THR A 51 -8.29 16.21 -4.36
N GLU A 52 -9.05 15.81 -3.35
CA GLU A 52 -9.31 14.39 -3.04
C GLU A 52 -10.16 13.73 -4.14
N ILE A 53 -11.18 14.44 -4.63
CA ILE A 53 -12.05 13.96 -5.70
C ILE A 53 -11.27 13.80 -7.00
N GLU A 54 -10.51 14.81 -7.41
CA GLU A 54 -9.70 14.76 -8.64
C GLU A 54 -8.64 13.66 -8.58
N ARG A 55 -8.04 13.44 -7.41
CA ARG A 55 -7.14 12.32 -7.19
C ARG A 55 -7.84 10.98 -7.37
N ALA A 56 -9.01 10.80 -6.80
CA ALA A 56 -9.79 9.57 -6.95
C ALA A 56 -10.19 9.33 -8.41
N LYS A 57 -10.63 10.37 -9.11
CA LYS A 57 -10.93 10.31 -10.55
C LYS A 57 -9.71 9.87 -11.36
N LYS A 58 -8.53 10.45 -11.13
CA LYS A 58 -7.28 10.06 -11.80
C LYS A 58 -6.94 8.59 -11.58
N VAL A 59 -7.09 8.07 -10.36
CA VAL A 59 -6.85 6.65 -10.06
C VAL A 59 -7.79 5.75 -10.85
N ILE A 60 -9.07 6.09 -10.91
CA ILE A 60 -10.08 5.29 -11.64
C ILE A 60 -9.81 5.34 -13.14
N TYR A 61 -9.54 6.52 -13.71
CA TYR A 61 -9.19 6.66 -15.13
C TYR A 61 -7.98 5.81 -15.51
N ASN A 62 -6.89 5.92 -14.75
CA ASN A 62 -5.68 5.14 -15.02
C ASN A 62 -5.92 3.63 -14.93
N ASN A 63 -6.72 3.17 -13.96
CA ASN A 63 -7.05 1.76 -13.85
C ASN A 63 -7.85 1.26 -15.05
N LEU A 64 -8.82 2.04 -15.54
CA LEU A 64 -9.59 1.69 -16.74
C LEU A 64 -8.74 1.74 -18.01
N GLU A 65 -7.90 2.74 -18.19
CA GLU A 65 -6.96 2.81 -19.32
C GLU A 65 -6.04 1.60 -19.35
N ASN A 66 -5.51 1.19 -18.20
CA ASN A 66 -4.66 0.01 -18.08
C ASN A 66 -5.41 -1.27 -18.46
N LYS A 67 -6.65 -1.43 -18.02
CA LYS A 67 -7.49 -2.56 -18.38
C LYS A 67 -7.79 -2.57 -19.90
N LEU A 68 -8.09 -1.41 -20.49
CA LEU A 68 -8.32 -1.28 -21.92
C LEU A 68 -7.09 -1.66 -22.76
N GLN A 69 -5.89 -1.24 -22.37
CA GLN A 69 -4.64 -1.59 -23.04
C GLN A 69 -4.37 -3.10 -23.02
N ASN A 70 -4.76 -3.79 -21.95
CA ASN A 70 -4.57 -5.22 -21.72
C ASN A 70 -5.82 -6.07 -22.07
N GLN A 71 -6.81 -5.48 -22.72
CA GLN A 71 -8.10 -6.11 -22.99
C GLN A 71 -8.01 -7.43 -23.80
N GLN A 72 -6.96 -7.61 -24.61
CA GLN A 72 -6.77 -8.83 -25.39
C GLN A 72 -6.31 -10.04 -24.57
N ASN A 73 -5.76 -9.80 -23.35
CA ASN A 73 -5.28 -10.83 -22.43
C ASN A 73 -5.75 -10.57 -21.00
N PRO A 74 -7.08 -10.57 -20.74
CA PRO A 74 -7.58 -10.38 -19.40
C PRO A 74 -7.16 -11.55 -18.49
N ALA A 75 -6.83 -11.26 -17.26
CA ALA A 75 -6.59 -12.31 -16.28
C ALA A 75 -7.88 -13.11 -16.04
N SER A 76 -7.83 -14.43 -16.11
CA SER A 76 -9.00 -15.29 -15.91
C SER A 76 -9.73 -15.03 -14.60
N VAL A 77 -8.98 -14.67 -13.55
CA VAL A 77 -9.52 -14.29 -12.24
C VAL A 77 -10.37 -13.02 -12.32
N GLU A 78 -10.00 -12.03 -13.13
CA GLU A 78 -10.78 -10.80 -13.32
C GLU A 78 -12.10 -11.10 -14.00
N LEU A 79 -12.08 -11.87 -15.09
CA LEU A 79 -13.29 -12.31 -15.79
C LEU A 79 -14.22 -13.11 -14.88
N MET A 80 -13.68 -14.03 -14.10
CA MET A 80 -14.46 -14.80 -13.13
C MET A 80 -15.11 -13.90 -12.07
N ASN A 81 -14.39 -12.90 -11.57
CA ASN A 81 -14.93 -11.96 -10.60
C ASN A 81 -16.05 -11.09 -11.19
N ASP A 82 -15.91 -10.67 -12.45
CA ASP A 82 -16.93 -9.88 -13.15
C ASP A 82 -18.19 -10.71 -13.40
N ILE A 83 -18.07 -11.96 -13.85
CA ILE A 83 -19.19 -12.89 -14.00
C ILE A 83 -19.87 -13.19 -12.66
N TYR A 84 -19.08 -13.42 -11.61
CA TYR A 84 -19.58 -13.62 -10.25
C TYR A 84 -20.36 -12.39 -9.76
N ALA A 85 -19.84 -11.19 -9.99
CA ALA A 85 -20.46 -9.95 -9.60
C ALA A 85 -21.80 -9.72 -10.35
N ASP A 86 -21.86 -10.06 -11.62
CA ASP A 86 -23.11 -9.99 -12.41
C ASP A 86 -24.14 -10.98 -11.87
N PHE A 87 -23.77 -12.24 -11.69
CA PHE A 87 -24.71 -13.31 -11.32
C PHE A 87 -25.20 -13.20 -9.88
N TYR A 88 -24.26 -13.01 -8.91
CA TYR A 88 -24.59 -13.05 -7.48
C TYR A 88 -24.88 -11.68 -6.87
N VAL A 89 -24.32 -10.62 -7.41
CA VAL A 89 -24.39 -9.27 -6.84
C VAL A 89 -25.30 -8.36 -7.66
N GLY A 90 -25.64 -8.75 -8.91
CA GLY A 90 -26.46 -7.96 -9.83
C GLY A 90 -25.77 -6.74 -10.39
N ASN A 91 -24.45 -6.72 -10.33
CA ASN A 91 -23.65 -5.73 -11.03
C ASN A 91 -23.66 -6.11 -12.51
N ARG A 92 -24.32 -5.31 -13.34
CA ARG A 92 -24.36 -5.60 -14.78
C ARG A 92 -22.95 -5.66 -15.35
N PHE A 93 -22.64 -6.76 -15.99
CA PHE A 93 -21.41 -6.92 -16.76
C PHE A 93 -21.44 -5.96 -17.97
N THR A 94 -20.54 -5.01 -17.99
CA THR A 94 -20.37 -4.05 -19.07
C THR A 94 -19.02 -4.23 -19.75
N SER A 95 -18.92 -3.85 -21.03
CA SER A 95 -17.62 -3.81 -21.67
C SER A 95 -16.74 -2.72 -21.08
N LEU A 96 -15.42 -2.91 -21.08
CA LEU A 96 -14.47 -1.90 -20.61
C LEU A 96 -14.61 -0.56 -21.35
N GLN A 97 -14.95 -0.61 -22.65
CA GLN A 97 -15.21 0.59 -23.45
C GLN A 97 -16.44 1.33 -22.94
N GLU A 98 -17.49 0.61 -22.56
CA GLU A 98 -18.69 1.22 -22.03
C GLU A 98 -18.45 1.80 -20.63
N GLU A 99 -17.71 1.08 -19.77
CA GLU A 99 -17.30 1.62 -18.46
C GLU A 99 -16.50 2.91 -18.63
N TYR A 100 -15.54 2.94 -19.56
CA TYR A 100 -14.74 4.12 -19.81
C TYR A 100 -15.60 5.29 -20.31
N ARG A 101 -16.55 5.02 -21.20
CA ARG A 101 -17.52 6.02 -21.71
C ARG A 101 -18.40 6.57 -20.58
N LEU A 102 -18.88 5.71 -19.69
CA LEU A 102 -19.69 6.13 -18.54
C LEU A 102 -18.89 7.00 -17.58
N VAL A 103 -17.63 6.62 -17.31
CA VAL A 103 -16.73 7.42 -16.47
C VAL A 103 -16.46 8.78 -17.10
N GLN A 104 -16.16 8.85 -18.40
CA GLN A 104 -15.99 10.12 -19.10
C GLN A 104 -17.22 11.00 -19.03
N ARG A 105 -18.42 10.42 -19.11
CA ARG A 105 -19.68 11.16 -19.08
C ARG A 105 -20.01 11.71 -17.69
N TYR A 106 -19.84 10.88 -16.64
CA TYR A 106 -20.36 11.20 -15.31
C TYR A 106 -19.33 11.83 -14.37
N PHE A 107 -18.05 11.64 -14.59
CA PHE A 107 -17.02 12.21 -13.72
C PHE A 107 -16.98 13.73 -13.69
N PRO A 108 -17.21 14.47 -14.80
CA PRO A 108 -17.28 15.92 -14.74
C PRO A 108 -18.36 16.44 -13.78
N GLU A 109 -19.48 15.70 -13.65
CA GLU A 109 -20.60 16.06 -12.79
C GLU A 109 -20.41 15.63 -11.33
N LEU A 110 -19.36 14.84 -11.04
CA LEU A 110 -19.13 14.27 -9.72
C LEU A 110 -18.37 15.26 -8.84
N ASP A 111 -19.10 15.90 -7.93
CA ASP A 111 -18.60 16.80 -6.91
C ASP A 111 -18.78 16.27 -5.49
N SER A 112 -18.33 17.02 -4.49
CA SER A 112 -18.44 16.67 -3.09
C SER A 112 -19.88 16.53 -2.63
N VAL A 113 -20.79 17.35 -3.16
CA VAL A 113 -22.21 17.33 -2.79
C VAL A 113 -22.89 16.07 -3.30
N ALA A 114 -22.62 15.70 -4.56
CA ALA A 114 -23.14 14.49 -5.17
C ALA A 114 -22.64 13.24 -4.44
N LEU A 115 -21.35 13.20 -4.08
CA LEU A 115 -20.75 12.09 -3.32
C LEU A 115 -21.38 11.95 -1.94
N VAL A 116 -21.49 13.02 -1.17
CA VAL A 116 -22.11 12.99 0.18
C VAL A 116 -23.58 12.61 0.10
N ARG A 117 -24.33 13.11 -0.90
CA ARG A 117 -25.73 12.75 -1.11
C ARG A 117 -25.88 11.24 -1.37
N ASN A 118 -25.04 10.66 -2.20
CA ASN A 118 -25.08 9.22 -2.48
C ASN A 118 -24.63 8.40 -1.25
N LEU A 119 -23.62 8.84 -0.53
CA LEU A 119 -23.19 8.19 0.69
C LEU A 119 -24.29 8.21 1.76
N ALA A 120 -25.04 9.31 1.88
CA ALA A 120 -26.16 9.43 2.81
C ALA A 120 -27.29 8.43 2.54
N LYS A 121 -27.44 7.91 1.32
CA LYS A 121 -28.42 6.86 1.01
C LYS A 121 -28.08 5.51 1.66
N VAL A 122 -26.81 5.22 1.84
CA VAL A 122 -26.31 3.96 2.39
C VAL A 122 -25.83 4.07 3.84
N TYR A 123 -25.55 5.28 4.30
CA TYR A 123 -25.14 5.54 5.67
C TYR A 123 -26.31 6.00 6.53
N SER A 124 -26.63 5.24 7.56
CA SER A 124 -27.63 5.62 8.59
C SER A 124 -27.05 5.35 9.98
N PRO A 125 -26.74 6.39 10.76
CA PRO A 125 -26.22 6.21 12.12
C PRO A 125 -27.10 5.35 13.03
N GLN A 126 -28.42 5.34 12.79
CA GLN A 126 -29.38 4.57 13.56
C GLN A 126 -29.38 3.08 13.21
N LYS A 127 -28.89 2.72 12.01
CA LYS A 127 -28.83 1.34 11.52
C LYS A 127 -27.42 0.74 11.58
N MET A 128 -26.51 1.37 12.31
CA MET A 128 -25.14 0.86 12.46
C MET A 128 -25.06 -0.18 13.56
N HIS A 129 -24.41 -1.28 13.24
CA HIS A 129 -23.99 -2.31 14.18
C HIS A 129 -22.50 -2.17 14.43
N TYR A 130 -22.07 -2.36 15.67
CA TYR A 130 -20.67 -2.25 16.07
C TYR A 130 -20.19 -3.59 16.56
N LEU A 131 -19.02 -4.02 16.05
CA LEU A 131 -18.34 -5.22 16.49
C LEU A 131 -16.92 -4.83 16.92
N LEU A 132 -16.62 -5.01 18.21
CA LEU A 132 -15.27 -4.87 18.75
C LEU A 132 -14.67 -6.26 18.97
N ARG A 133 -13.53 -6.51 18.33
CA ARG A 133 -12.73 -7.75 18.53
C ARG A 133 -11.45 -7.37 19.23
N ALA A 134 -11.24 -7.85 20.44
CA ALA A 134 -10.08 -7.57 21.26
C ALA A 134 -9.63 -8.82 22.00
N ASN A 135 -8.36 -8.87 22.42
CA ASN A 135 -7.91 -9.89 23.36
C ASN A 135 -8.34 -9.49 24.80
N GLU A 136 -8.26 -10.44 25.74
CA GLU A 136 -8.69 -10.22 27.12
C GLU A 136 -8.03 -9.00 27.80
N LYS A 137 -6.74 -8.77 27.53
CA LYS A 137 -6.00 -7.65 28.12
C LYS A 137 -6.50 -6.32 27.59
N ALA A 138 -6.76 -6.22 26.29
CA ALA A 138 -7.28 -5.03 25.64
C ALA A 138 -8.77 -4.81 25.98
N ASN A 139 -9.53 -5.88 26.19
CA ASN A 139 -10.96 -5.79 26.54
C ASN A 139 -11.22 -5.10 27.90
N LYS A 140 -10.21 -5.03 28.75
CA LYS A 140 -10.32 -4.28 30.03
C LYS A 140 -10.43 -2.77 29.84
N GLU A 141 -9.98 -2.20 28.70
CA GLU A 141 -10.08 -0.77 28.39
C GLU A 141 -11.49 -0.38 27.95
N VAL A 142 -12.18 -1.27 27.23
CA VAL A 142 -13.57 -1.07 26.77
C VAL A 142 -14.37 -2.25 27.27
N ASN A 143 -14.78 -2.18 28.54
CA ASN A 143 -15.44 -3.30 29.20
C ASN A 143 -16.94 -3.30 28.90
N GLY A 144 -17.32 -4.08 27.87
CA GLY A 144 -18.70 -4.34 27.49
C GLY A 144 -19.33 -3.31 26.54
N ASP A 145 -20.51 -3.68 26.06
CA ASP A 145 -21.27 -2.94 25.05
C ASP A 145 -21.66 -1.52 25.49
N ALA A 146 -22.00 -1.37 26.78
CA ALA A 146 -22.40 -0.08 27.34
C ALA A 146 -21.25 0.94 27.27
N THR A 147 -20.01 0.53 27.58
CA THR A 147 -18.82 1.38 27.50
C THR A 147 -18.52 1.76 26.06
N LEU A 148 -18.53 0.79 25.13
CA LEU A 148 -18.34 1.04 23.71
C LEU A 148 -19.36 2.04 23.17
N MET A 149 -20.65 1.86 23.49
CA MET A 149 -21.71 2.75 23.06
C MET A 149 -21.62 4.14 23.67
N SER A 150 -21.13 4.25 24.92
CA SER A 150 -20.84 5.54 25.57
C SER A 150 -19.75 6.30 24.82
N ILE A 151 -18.61 5.65 24.54
CA ILE A 151 -17.51 6.24 23.77
C ILE A 151 -18.00 6.74 22.40
N ILE A 152 -18.76 5.94 21.71
CA ILE A 152 -19.31 6.30 20.39
C ILE A 152 -20.28 7.49 20.49
N LYS A 153 -21.16 7.52 21.50
CA LYS A 153 -22.08 8.63 21.71
C LYS A 153 -21.36 9.94 22.04
N GLU A 154 -20.35 9.89 22.89
CA GLU A 154 -19.53 11.07 23.22
C GLU A 154 -18.70 11.55 22.02
N ALA A 155 -18.09 10.64 21.27
CA ALA A 155 -17.37 10.99 20.06
C ALA A 155 -18.28 11.67 19.01
N ARG A 156 -19.54 11.25 18.90
CA ARG A 156 -20.52 11.88 18.02
C ARG A 156 -20.94 13.28 18.41
N LYS A 157 -20.82 13.65 19.68
CA LYS A 157 -21.10 15.01 20.16
C LYS A 157 -19.95 15.99 19.87
N GLN A 158 -18.73 15.48 19.66
CA GLN A 158 -17.58 16.32 19.40
C GLN A 158 -17.73 17.06 18.07
N SER A 159 -17.36 18.34 18.06
CA SER A 159 -17.35 19.12 16.83
C SER A 159 -16.23 18.64 15.93
N SER A 160 -16.57 18.17 14.73
CA SER A 160 -15.57 17.88 13.71
C SER A 160 -15.12 19.18 13.03
N LYS A 161 -13.83 19.29 12.74
CA LYS A 161 -13.28 20.42 11.96
C LYS A 161 -13.18 20.01 10.49
N ARG A 162 -13.29 20.98 9.59
CA ARG A 162 -13.06 20.72 8.16
C ARG A 162 -11.63 20.24 7.94
N TYR A 163 -11.45 19.22 7.12
CA TYR A 163 -10.13 18.76 6.71
C TYR A 163 -9.49 19.77 5.76
N ASN A 164 -8.36 20.34 6.13
CA ASN A 164 -7.66 21.37 5.37
C ASN A 164 -6.18 21.02 5.17
N LYS A 165 -5.88 19.78 4.88
CA LYS A 165 -4.49 19.39 4.60
C LYS A 165 -4.22 19.59 3.09
N TYR A 166 -3.59 20.71 2.76
CA TYR A 166 -3.07 20.93 1.41
C TYR A 166 -1.63 20.45 1.36
N PHE A 167 -1.33 19.64 0.35
CA PHE A 167 0.05 19.31 0.01
C PHE A 167 0.42 20.17 -1.21
N SER A 168 1.32 21.12 -1.04
CA SER A 168 2.02 21.71 -2.17
C SER A 168 3.02 20.69 -2.67
N VAL A 169 2.75 20.09 -3.81
CA VAL A 169 3.57 19.03 -4.39
C VAL A 169 4.18 19.57 -5.66
N PRO A 170 5.50 19.57 -5.82
CA PRO A 170 6.15 19.92 -7.08
C PRO A 170 5.69 18.97 -8.21
N ASP A 171 5.86 19.42 -9.45
CA ASP A 171 5.51 18.62 -10.64
C ASP A 171 6.42 17.41 -10.83
N GLU A 172 7.63 17.44 -10.25
CA GLU A 172 8.64 16.38 -10.36
C GLU A 172 9.17 15.99 -9.00
N LEU A 173 9.50 14.71 -8.84
CA LEU A 173 10.10 14.18 -7.60
C LEU A 173 11.55 14.64 -7.42
N CYS A 174 12.29 14.68 -8.50
CA CYS A 174 13.67 15.14 -8.54
C CYS A 174 14.10 15.38 -9.99
N GLN A 175 15.14 16.16 -10.18
CA GLN A 175 15.84 16.19 -11.45
C GLN A 175 16.73 14.93 -11.54
N LEU A 176 16.54 14.15 -12.61
CA LEU A 176 17.40 13.02 -12.87
C LEU A 176 18.81 13.49 -13.22
N PRO A 177 19.85 12.80 -12.76
CA PRO A 177 21.22 13.11 -13.17
C PRO A 177 21.39 12.89 -14.68
N SER A 178 22.41 13.50 -15.26
CA SER A 178 22.78 13.26 -16.66
C SER A 178 22.95 11.77 -16.90
N GLY A 179 22.32 11.24 -17.95
CA GLY A 179 22.34 9.83 -18.28
C GLY A 179 23.74 9.33 -18.65
N GLY A 180 23.98 8.05 -18.38
CA GLY A 180 25.11 7.34 -18.95
C GLY A 180 24.90 7.03 -20.44
N HIS A 181 25.95 6.62 -21.12
CA HIS A 181 25.86 6.15 -22.52
C HIS A 181 26.16 4.66 -22.63
N ILE A 182 25.60 4.03 -23.65
CA ILE A 182 25.81 2.63 -23.96
C ILE A 182 27.20 2.50 -24.61
N VAL A 183 28.05 1.67 -24.04
CA VAL A 183 29.40 1.38 -24.56
C VAL A 183 29.50 0.05 -25.32
N ARG A 184 28.54 -0.84 -25.07
CA ARG A 184 28.47 -2.15 -25.75
C ARG A 184 27.02 -2.63 -25.79
N GLU A 185 26.67 -3.22 -26.93
CA GLU A 185 25.38 -3.89 -27.15
C GLU A 185 25.61 -5.30 -27.67
N GLU A 186 24.83 -6.25 -27.22
CA GLU A 186 24.92 -7.66 -27.63
C GLU A 186 23.54 -8.30 -27.61
N ASN A 187 23.17 -8.96 -28.71
CA ASN A 187 21.93 -9.71 -28.77
C ASN A 187 22.05 -11.04 -28.03
N ILE A 188 20.99 -11.46 -27.36
CA ILE A 188 20.85 -12.76 -26.71
C ILE A 188 19.68 -13.48 -27.39
N PRO A 189 19.92 -14.16 -28.56
CA PRO A 189 18.87 -14.73 -29.37
C PRO A 189 18.05 -15.82 -28.66
N GLU A 190 18.69 -16.58 -27.77
CA GLU A 190 18.09 -17.70 -27.04
C GLU A 190 16.85 -17.29 -26.20
N ILE A 191 16.84 -16.04 -25.77
CA ILE A 191 15.73 -15.50 -24.96
C ILE A 191 15.05 -14.29 -25.62
N GLY A 192 15.49 -13.90 -26.83
CA GLY A 192 14.98 -12.72 -27.52
C GLY A 192 15.21 -11.42 -26.76
N ALA A 193 16.39 -11.25 -26.17
CA ALA A 193 16.76 -10.09 -25.37
C ALA A 193 18.00 -9.40 -25.91
N VAL A 194 18.22 -8.16 -25.45
CA VAL A 194 19.41 -7.36 -25.75
C VAL A 194 20.12 -7.05 -24.44
N SER A 195 21.44 -7.27 -24.41
CA SER A 195 22.30 -6.90 -23.30
C SER A 195 23.01 -5.58 -23.61
N LEU A 196 22.87 -4.59 -22.78
CA LEU A 196 23.45 -3.26 -22.90
C LEU A 196 24.43 -3.03 -21.74
N TRP A 197 25.62 -2.54 -22.02
CA TRP A 197 26.57 -2.10 -20.99
C TRP A 197 26.68 -0.59 -21.02
N LEU A 198 26.53 0.01 -19.85
CA LEU A 198 26.70 1.45 -19.66
C LEU A 198 28.15 1.77 -19.30
N ASN A 199 28.55 3.02 -19.56
CA ASN A 199 29.90 3.52 -19.25
C ASN A 199 30.28 3.44 -17.75
N ASN A 200 29.31 3.32 -16.85
CA ASN A 200 29.52 3.12 -15.41
C ASN A 200 29.64 1.64 -15.00
N GLY A 201 29.71 0.71 -15.95
CA GLY A 201 29.80 -0.73 -15.72
C GLY A 201 28.46 -1.43 -15.44
N THR A 202 27.35 -0.72 -15.43
CA THR A 202 26.03 -1.33 -15.27
C THR A 202 25.67 -2.13 -16.51
N ARG A 203 25.21 -3.38 -16.32
CA ARG A 203 24.66 -4.22 -17.38
C ARG A 203 23.14 -4.21 -17.29
N ILE A 204 22.48 -3.91 -18.40
CA ILE A 204 21.03 -3.94 -18.55
C ILE A 204 20.70 -5.08 -19.51
N ILE A 205 19.77 -5.94 -19.13
CA ILE A 205 19.18 -6.94 -20.04
C ILE A 205 17.77 -6.47 -20.33
N PHE A 206 17.52 -6.08 -21.56
CA PHE A 206 16.25 -5.59 -22.04
C PHE A 206 15.55 -6.67 -22.88
N LYS A 207 14.29 -6.94 -22.55
CA LYS A 207 13.43 -7.83 -23.31
C LYS A 207 12.06 -7.20 -23.52
N SER A 208 11.64 -7.09 -24.78
CA SER A 208 10.27 -6.73 -25.13
C SER A 208 9.33 -7.93 -24.95
N SER A 209 8.11 -7.69 -24.53
CA SER A 209 7.09 -8.73 -24.32
C SER A 209 5.72 -8.23 -24.75
N GLU A 210 4.97 -9.10 -25.41
CA GLU A 210 3.58 -8.86 -25.81
C GLU A 210 2.55 -9.29 -24.75
N LEU A 211 3.03 -9.89 -23.63
CA LEU A 211 2.15 -10.45 -22.61
C LEU A 211 1.43 -9.39 -21.78
N ASP A 212 2.07 -8.23 -21.56
CA ASP A 212 1.53 -7.17 -20.68
C ASP A 212 1.87 -5.82 -21.35
N LYS A 213 1.07 -5.47 -22.36
CA LYS A 213 1.32 -4.30 -23.21
C LYS A 213 1.29 -3.01 -22.42
N GLY A 214 2.23 -2.13 -22.72
CA GLY A 214 2.33 -0.81 -22.09
C GLY A 214 2.88 -0.82 -20.67
N LYS A 215 3.29 -1.97 -20.13
CA LYS A 215 3.85 -2.11 -18.79
C LYS A 215 5.37 -2.29 -18.83
N VAL A 216 6.05 -1.61 -17.96
CA VAL A 216 7.49 -1.70 -17.72
C VAL A 216 7.75 -2.37 -16.39
N LEU A 217 8.49 -3.47 -16.42
CA LEU A 217 8.97 -4.18 -15.23
C LEU A 217 10.49 -4.00 -15.14
N LEU A 218 10.95 -3.45 -14.04
CA LEU A 218 12.37 -3.26 -13.77
C LEU A 218 12.79 -4.08 -12.56
N THR A 219 13.88 -4.81 -12.66
CA THR A 219 14.56 -5.43 -11.51
C THR A 219 16.06 -5.24 -11.65
N GLY A 220 16.67 -4.60 -10.68
CA GLY A 220 18.09 -4.40 -10.61
C GLY A 220 18.65 -4.97 -9.32
N PHE A 221 19.87 -5.53 -9.35
CA PHE A 221 20.54 -6.03 -8.17
C PHE A 221 22.06 -5.98 -8.32
N ARG A 222 22.73 -5.92 -7.17
CA ARG A 222 24.17 -6.08 -7.05
C ARG A 222 24.49 -7.16 -6.03
N LYS A 223 25.69 -7.71 -6.09
CA LYS A 223 26.23 -8.60 -5.04
C LYS A 223 26.34 -7.84 -3.71
N GLY A 224 26.20 -8.56 -2.61
CA GLY A 224 26.21 -8.00 -1.27
C GLY A 224 24.78 -7.83 -0.75
N GLY A 225 24.34 -8.70 0.13
CA GLY A 225 23.07 -8.67 0.82
C GLY A 225 23.27 -8.77 2.32
N LEU A 226 22.32 -9.33 3.03
CA LEU A 226 22.40 -9.44 4.49
C LEU A 226 23.64 -10.18 4.99
N TYR A 227 24.16 -11.15 4.23
CA TYR A 227 25.36 -11.89 4.61
C TYR A 227 26.67 -11.09 4.51
N SER A 228 26.65 -9.93 3.86
CA SER A 228 27.79 -8.99 3.88
C SER A 228 27.79 -8.09 5.10
N LEU A 229 26.75 -8.14 5.93
CA LEU A 229 26.62 -7.36 7.15
C LEU A 229 27.09 -8.18 8.35
N ASP A 230 27.68 -7.50 9.31
CA ASP A 230 28.02 -8.10 10.61
C ASP A 230 26.78 -8.36 11.46
N SER A 231 26.94 -9.04 12.59
CA SER A 231 25.87 -9.38 13.49
C SER A 231 25.13 -8.16 14.07
N LEU A 232 25.78 -7.01 14.12
CA LEU A 232 25.19 -5.77 14.63
C LEU A 232 24.25 -5.13 13.60
N HIS A 233 24.61 -5.18 12.31
CA HIS A 233 23.87 -4.51 11.24
C HIS A 233 22.89 -5.44 10.49
N TYR A 234 22.98 -6.75 10.70
CA TYR A 234 22.15 -7.73 10.01
C TYR A 234 20.64 -7.46 10.15
N TYR A 235 20.17 -7.24 11.36
CA TYR A 235 18.73 -7.01 11.62
C TYR A 235 18.30 -5.63 11.18
N THR A 236 19.14 -4.61 11.32
CA THR A 236 18.87 -3.29 10.74
C THR A 236 18.73 -3.41 9.22
N GLY A 237 19.61 -4.14 8.54
CA GLY A 237 19.51 -4.41 7.11
C GLY A 237 18.25 -5.20 6.72
N LEU A 238 17.78 -6.09 7.57
CA LEU A 238 16.55 -6.86 7.35
C LEU A 238 15.29 -5.98 7.37
N PHE A 239 15.22 -5.01 8.26
CA PHE A 239 14.04 -4.13 8.40
C PHE A 239 14.09 -2.87 7.55
N ALA A 240 15.27 -2.36 7.25
CA ALA A 240 15.47 -1.09 6.53
C ALA A 240 14.69 -1.01 5.19
N PRO A 241 14.67 -2.03 4.32
CA PRO A 241 13.94 -1.95 3.05
C PRO A 241 12.46 -1.66 3.23
N SER A 242 11.83 -2.30 4.21
CA SER A 242 10.42 -2.10 4.52
C SER A 242 10.13 -0.70 5.06
N ILE A 243 10.98 -0.22 5.96
CA ILE A 243 10.84 1.11 6.57
C ILE A 243 11.03 2.20 5.51
N ILE A 244 12.09 2.11 4.69
CA ILE A 244 12.38 3.07 3.62
C ILE A 244 11.25 3.05 2.58
N SER A 245 10.75 1.88 2.20
CA SER A 245 9.66 1.77 1.21
C SER A 245 8.38 2.44 1.70
N LEU A 246 8.08 2.37 2.99
CA LEU A 246 6.90 2.98 3.60
C LEU A 246 7.09 4.45 3.97
N SER A 247 8.32 4.93 4.07
CA SER A 247 8.65 6.33 4.41
C SER A 247 8.56 7.26 3.20
N GLY A 248 8.73 8.55 3.40
CA GLY A 248 8.90 9.53 2.34
C GLY A 248 10.17 9.31 1.51
N ALA A 249 10.49 10.24 0.63
CA ALA A 249 11.73 10.25 -0.15
C ALA A 249 12.11 11.68 -0.55
N GLY A 250 13.41 12.00 -0.53
CA GLY A 250 13.88 13.35 -0.82
C GLY A 250 13.21 14.38 0.09
N ASN A 251 12.57 15.38 -0.49
CA ASN A 251 11.84 16.41 0.25
C ASN A 251 10.36 16.07 0.49
N PHE A 252 9.90 14.89 0.05
CA PHE A 252 8.51 14.48 0.17
C PHE A 252 8.29 13.67 1.44
N SER A 253 7.39 14.12 2.32
CA SER A 253 6.84 13.24 3.34
C SER A 253 6.10 12.07 2.70
N ARG A 254 5.82 11.01 3.47
CA ARG A 254 5.03 9.87 2.99
C ARG A 254 3.69 10.30 2.38
N ASP A 255 2.98 11.18 3.07
CA ASP A 255 1.66 11.63 2.62
C ASP A 255 1.77 12.46 1.34
N ALA A 256 2.77 13.36 1.23
CA ALA A 256 3.04 14.15 0.05
C ALA A 256 3.45 13.27 -1.14
N LEU A 257 4.27 12.25 -0.91
CA LEU A 257 4.67 11.29 -1.93
C LEU A 257 3.47 10.47 -2.44
N ASN A 258 2.62 9.98 -1.53
CA ASN A 258 1.39 9.28 -1.90
C ASN A 258 0.42 10.20 -2.66
N TYR A 259 0.38 11.47 -2.31
CA TYR A 259 -0.41 12.46 -3.04
C TYR A 259 0.13 12.70 -4.45
N PHE A 260 1.43 12.86 -4.61
CA PHE A 260 2.11 13.01 -5.90
C PHE A 260 1.87 11.80 -6.81
N LEU A 261 2.03 10.60 -6.28
CA LEU A 261 1.88 9.35 -7.03
C LEU A 261 0.42 8.96 -7.29
N ALA A 262 -0.54 9.70 -6.74
CA ALA A 262 -1.95 9.37 -6.95
C ALA A 262 -2.35 9.53 -8.41
N GLY A 263 -2.84 8.44 -9.01
CA GLY A 263 -3.14 8.39 -10.43
C GLY A 263 -1.92 8.14 -11.33
N ASN A 264 -0.74 7.90 -10.74
CA ASN A 264 0.46 7.45 -11.44
C ASN A 264 0.64 5.95 -11.19
N SER A 265 1.02 5.21 -12.21
CA SER A 265 1.22 3.75 -12.12
C SER A 265 2.60 3.37 -11.59
N ALA A 266 3.50 4.34 -11.42
CA ALA A 266 4.85 4.11 -10.96
C ALA A 266 4.87 3.60 -9.52
N SER A 267 5.55 2.51 -9.31
CA SER A 267 5.82 1.95 -7.99
C SER A 267 7.24 1.39 -7.93
N MET A 268 7.80 1.35 -6.72
CA MET A 268 9.10 0.76 -6.49
C MET A 268 9.18 0.06 -5.13
N ARG A 269 10.10 -0.87 -5.02
CA ARG A 269 10.49 -1.50 -3.75
C ARG A 269 11.99 -1.75 -3.71
N LEU A 270 12.56 -1.61 -2.54
CA LEU A 270 13.93 -2.06 -2.26
C LEU A 270 13.91 -3.56 -1.99
N LEU A 271 14.91 -4.24 -2.48
CA LEU A 271 15.09 -5.68 -2.33
C LEU A 271 16.43 -5.92 -1.59
N VAL A 272 16.35 -6.64 -0.49
CA VAL A 272 17.55 -7.14 0.20
C VAL A 272 17.29 -8.60 0.51
N ASP A 273 18.07 -9.48 -0.08
CA ASP A 273 18.10 -10.90 0.25
C ASP A 273 19.41 -11.25 0.95
N LYS A 274 19.66 -12.53 1.16
CA LYS A 274 20.87 -13.01 1.85
C LYS A 274 22.17 -12.59 1.13
N THR A 275 22.16 -12.58 -0.21
CA THR A 275 23.36 -12.43 -1.04
C THR A 275 23.32 -11.22 -1.98
N ARG A 276 22.16 -10.56 -2.12
CA ARG A 276 21.93 -9.48 -3.09
C ARG A 276 21.19 -8.31 -2.46
N THR A 277 21.57 -7.12 -2.91
CA THR A 277 20.83 -5.89 -2.64
C THR A 277 20.38 -5.29 -3.97
N GLY A 278 19.15 -4.85 -4.05
CA GLY A 278 18.59 -4.36 -5.29
C GLY A 278 17.32 -3.56 -5.14
N LEU A 279 16.68 -3.37 -6.26
CA LEU A 279 15.44 -2.63 -6.40
C LEU A 279 14.56 -3.27 -7.48
N ALA A 280 13.26 -3.08 -7.34
CA ALA A 280 12.31 -3.40 -8.39
C ALA A 280 11.37 -2.23 -8.60
N GLY A 281 10.97 -2.00 -9.84
CA GLY A 281 10.03 -0.97 -10.24
C GLY A 281 9.00 -1.53 -11.21
N VAL A 282 7.83 -0.94 -11.18
CA VAL A 282 6.74 -1.23 -12.13
C VAL A 282 6.09 0.09 -12.51
N SER A 283 5.84 0.29 -13.79
CA SER A 283 5.06 1.42 -14.29
C SER A 283 4.41 1.11 -15.64
N GLN A 284 3.49 1.95 -16.06
CA GLN A 284 3.13 2.10 -17.46
C GLN A 284 4.23 2.89 -18.18
N VAL A 285 4.32 2.74 -19.51
CA VAL A 285 5.31 3.47 -20.32
C VAL A 285 5.19 4.97 -20.11
N LYS A 286 3.97 5.51 -20.02
CA LYS A 286 3.72 6.95 -19.78
C LYS A 286 4.27 7.47 -18.44
N ASP A 287 4.39 6.58 -17.46
CA ASP A 287 4.81 6.89 -16.10
C ASP A 287 6.25 6.40 -15.80
N MET A 288 6.96 5.95 -16.83
CA MET A 288 8.30 5.36 -16.68
C MET A 288 9.30 6.35 -16.09
N GLU A 289 9.25 7.60 -16.51
CA GLU A 289 10.11 8.66 -15.97
C GLU A 289 9.87 8.85 -14.47
N THR A 290 8.62 8.92 -14.04
CA THR A 290 8.26 8.98 -12.60
C THR A 290 8.77 7.77 -11.84
N MET A 291 8.72 6.57 -12.44
CA MET A 291 9.29 5.37 -11.83
C MET A 291 10.80 5.52 -11.60
N PHE A 292 11.55 6.02 -12.58
CA PHE A 292 12.99 6.24 -12.43
C PHE A 292 13.30 7.37 -11.43
N GLN A 293 12.56 8.45 -11.43
CA GLN A 293 12.67 9.51 -10.41
C GLN A 293 12.42 8.96 -9.01
N LEU A 294 11.39 8.12 -8.83
CA LEU A 294 11.07 7.49 -7.56
C LEU A 294 12.17 6.52 -7.10
N LEU A 295 12.70 5.70 -8.02
CA LEU A 295 13.81 4.80 -7.76
C LEU A 295 15.04 5.57 -7.32
N TYR A 296 15.43 6.59 -8.08
CA TYR A 296 16.57 7.43 -7.78
C TYR A 296 16.42 8.14 -6.42
N THR A 297 15.27 8.76 -6.18
CA THR A 297 15.02 9.50 -4.95
C THR A 297 15.02 8.60 -3.73
N LYS A 298 14.39 7.43 -3.80
CA LYS A 298 14.38 6.44 -2.71
C LYS A 298 15.76 5.83 -2.45
N TRP A 299 16.58 5.67 -3.49
CA TRP A 299 17.90 5.09 -3.37
C TRP A 299 18.94 6.08 -2.85
N MET A 300 18.94 7.32 -3.36
CA MET A 300 19.93 8.34 -3.03
C MET A 300 19.55 9.17 -1.82
N TYR A 301 18.26 9.41 -1.61
CA TYR A 301 17.73 10.30 -0.57
C TYR A 301 16.61 9.63 0.23
N PRO A 302 16.87 8.42 0.81
CA PRO A 302 15.85 7.74 1.61
C PRO A 302 15.51 8.58 2.84
N GLN A 303 14.24 8.67 3.16
CA GLN A 303 13.78 9.22 4.43
C GLN A 303 13.53 8.10 5.43
N LEU A 304 13.81 8.39 6.70
CA LEU A 304 13.47 7.54 7.82
C LEU A 304 12.35 8.20 8.64
N ASP A 305 11.13 7.72 8.47
CA ASP A 305 9.99 8.14 9.28
C ASP A 305 10.00 7.39 10.61
N THR A 306 10.27 8.11 11.70
CA THR A 306 10.33 7.53 13.05
C THR A 306 9.01 6.93 13.52
N ALA A 307 7.87 7.45 13.05
CA ALA A 307 6.57 6.88 13.35
C ALA A 307 6.37 5.54 12.66
N ILE A 308 6.77 5.43 11.39
CA ILE A 308 6.76 4.18 10.62
C ILE A 308 7.72 3.17 11.24
N CYS A 309 8.91 3.61 11.62
CA CYS A 309 9.90 2.76 12.29
C CYS A 309 9.30 2.13 13.55
N LYS A 310 8.75 2.94 14.46
CA LYS A 310 8.08 2.47 15.68
C LYS A 310 6.92 1.52 15.37
N GLN A 311 6.09 1.87 14.40
CA GLN A 311 4.96 1.02 13.99
C GLN A 311 5.43 -0.33 13.44
N THR A 312 6.49 -0.35 12.63
CA THR A 312 7.06 -1.58 12.06
C THR A 312 7.64 -2.47 13.15
N ILE A 313 8.37 -1.88 14.09
CA ILE A 313 8.92 -2.59 15.26
C ILE A 313 7.80 -3.24 16.08
N GLU A 314 6.78 -2.48 16.47
CA GLU A 314 5.68 -3.02 17.28
C GLU A 314 4.88 -4.11 16.54
N LYS A 315 4.64 -3.93 15.24
CA LYS A 315 4.00 -4.96 14.40
C LYS A 315 4.85 -6.23 14.32
N THR A 316 6.15 -6.09 14.19
CA THR A 316 7.08 -7.24 14.13
C THR A 316 7.08 -8.00 15.45
N LYS A 317 7.13 -7.29 16.60
CA LYS A 317 7.02 -7.90 17.93
C LYS A 317 5.71 -8.65 18.10
N GLU A 318 4.59 -8.06 17.68
CA GLU A 318 3.28 -8.68 17.79
C GLU A 318 3.19 -9.95 16.94
N ASN A 319 3.63 -9.89 15.69
CA ASN A 319 3.69 -11.05 14.80
C ASN A 319 4.55 -12.17 15.40
N TYR A 320 5.68 -11.81 15.98
CA TYR A 320 6.57 -12.78 16.63
C TYR A 320 5.91 -13.43 17.84
N ARG A 321 5.26 -12.67 18.70
CA ARG A 321 4.53 -13.22 19.87
C ARG A 321 3.40 -14.16 19.46
N VAL A 322 2.75 -13.90 18.32
CA VAL A 322 1.73 -14.83 17.77
C VAL A 322 2.39 -16.11 17.29
N LYS A 323 3.50 -16.03 16.57
CA LYS A 323 4.25 -17.20 16.09
C LYS A 323 4.75 -18.07 17.22
N GLN A 324 5.27 -17.48 18.30
CA GLN A 324 5.71 -18.24 19.48
C GLN A 324 4.61 -19.07 20.15
N LYS A 325 3.34 -18.70 19.97
CA LYS A 325 2.19 -19.45 20.47
C LYS A 325 1.79 -20.64 19.57
N SER A 326 2.36 -20.73 18.39
CA SER A 326 2.13 -21.84 17.45
C SER A 326 3.24 -22.90 17.65
N PRO A 327 2.94 -24.09 18.18
CA PRO A 327 3.97 -25.12 18.39
C PRO A 327 4.70 -25.51 17.10
N THR A 328 3.98 -25.54 15.97
CA THR A 328 4.54 -25.90 14.67
C THR A 328 5.52 -24.84 14.17
N GLU A 329 5.15 -23.55 14.23
CA GLU A 329 6.03 -22.46 13.78
C GLU A 329 7.26 -22.34 14.70
N PHE A 330 7.07 -22.45 16.00
CA PHE A 330 8.17 -22.45 16.96
C PHE A 330 9.15 -23.61 16.70
N PHE A 331 8.65 -24.82 16.50
CA PHE A 331 9.47 -25.99 16.18
C PHE A 331 10.26 -25.79 14.88
N GLN A 332 9.63 -25.26 13.84
CA GLN A 332 10.31 -24.98 12.57
C GLN A 332 11.42 -23.94 12.72
N GLU A 333 11.19 -22.87 13.47
CA GLU A 333 12.21 -21.84 13.74
C GLU A 333 13.41 -22.42 14.52
N GLU A 334 13.16 -23.18 15.58
CA GLU A 334 14.18 -23.87 16.37
C GLU A 334 14.99 -24.86 15.53
N LEU A 335 14.31 -25.68 14.74
CA LEU A 335 14.94 -26.62 13.84
C LEU A 335 15.85 -25.94 12.84
N MET A 336 15.37 -24.88 12.19
CA MET A 336 16.16 -24.11 11.22
C MET A 336 17.35 -23.42 11.88
N TRP A 337 17.21 -22.91 13.09
CA TRP A 337 18.32 -22.33 13.85
C TRP A 337 19.41 -23.38 14.18
N LEU A 338 19.00 -24.57 14.64
CA LEU A 338 19.92 -25.69 14.90
C LEU A 338 20.63 -26.17 13.63
N LEU A 339 19.89 -26.39 12.54
CA LEU A 339 20.46 -26.87 11.27
C LEU A 339 21.44 -25.88 10.65
N ASN A 340 21.27 -24.60 10.91
CA ASN A 340 22.18 -23.54 10.45
C ASN A 340 23.31 -23.22 11.47
N GLY A 341 23.61 -24.14 12.36
CA GLY A 341 24.74 -24.01 13.30
C GLY A 341 24.57 -22.89 14.32
N ARG A 342 23.34 -22.54 14.68
CA ARG A 342 22.98 -21.46 15.61
C ARG A 342 23.56 -20.10 15.20
N ASN A 343 23.65 -19.85 13.90
CA ASN A 343 24.19 -18.62 13.36
C ASN A 343 23.23 -17.44 13.58
N TYR A 344 23.77 -16.23 13.80
CA TYR A 344 23.00 -15.01 14.00
C TYR A 344 22.04 -14.70 12.83
N THR A 345 22.34 -15.15 11.61
CA THR A 345 21.49 -14.95 10.42
C THR A 345 20.19 -15.74 10.43
N ASN A 346 20.08 -16.70 11.34
CA ASN A 346 18.87 -17.52 11.55
C ASN A 346 18.43 -17.52 13.02
N THR A 347 18.88 -16.51 13.81
CA THR A 347 18.47 -16.40 15.21
C THR A 347 16.97 -16.16 15.30
N ILE A 348 16.35 -16.83 16.25
CA ILE A 348 14.95 -16.60 16.59
C ILE A 348 14.80 -15.19 17.11
N LEU A 349 13.92 -14.42 16.49
CA LEU A 349 13.67 -13.05 16.91
C LEU A 349 13.07 -13.04 18.32
N SER A 350 13.46 -12.07 19.12
CA SER A 350 12.89 -11.81 20.44
C SER A 350 12.51 -10.34 20.56
N ASP A 351 11.65 -9.99 21.51
CA ASP A 351 11.28 -8.60 21.78
C ASP A 351 12.51 -7.72 22.05
N SER A 352 13.49 -8.24 22.79
CA SER A 352 14.73 -7.57 23.10
C SER A 352 15.59 -7.37 21.85
N LEU A 353 15.69 -8.38 21.00
CA LEU A 353 16.46 -8.32 19.76
C LEU A 353 15.83 -7.33 18.77
N ILE A 354 14.50 -7.39 18.59
CA ILE A 354 13.77 -6.47 17.70
C ILE A 354 13.85 -5.01 18.20
N THR A 355 13.98 -4.79 19.52
CA THR A 355 14.07 -3.43 20.08
C THR A 355 15.49 -2.85 19.97
N ARG A 356 16.50 -3.71 19.98
CA ARG A 356 17.91 -3.32 19.95
C ARG A 356 18.34 -2.76 18.60
N TYR A 357 17.73 -3.21 17.53
CA TYR A 357 18.04 -2.88 16.14
C TYR A 357 16.90 -2.13 15.45
#